data_c9bb6e879cf8f75feb41dbc408a7eba1
#
_entry.id   c9bb6e879cf8f75feb41dbc408a7eba1
#
_cell.length_a   1.000
_cell.length_b   1.000
_cell.length_c   1.000
_cell.angle_alpha   90.00
_cell.angle_beta   90.00
_cell.angle_gamma   90.00
#
_symmetry.space_group_name_H-M   'P 1'
#
loop_
_entity.id
_entity.type
_entity.pdbx_description
1 polymer ?
#
loop_
_entity_poly.entity_id
_entity_poly.type
_entity_poly.pdbx_seq_one_letter_code
_entity_poly.pdbx_strand_id
1 'polypeptide(L)'
;EPEDVLKIDFYGDSITAGEGNRSNSKEEAITVKNSDGTQTYAAFTAQALGSEGSFVGYGGITAKVPYMLGSDITMYNIWHWYSTLNRTEYPVDPDTDFVVINLGTNDSSAPNYTGEAFAADYLSLLNEMKTYYPNAHFVLCYGMMGTVYKIDSAISSVVRDFDGEASYCRLPTNTSGAGSHPTIEGHRAAAKVLTQFIERLM
;
A
#
# COMPACT_ATOMS: atom_id res chain seq x y z
N GLU A 1 26.62 7.91 18.86
CA GLU A 1 25.54 8.47 18.05
C GLU A 1 24.45 7.41 17.99
N PRO A 2 23.16 7.75 18.07
CA PRO A 2 22.15 6.75 17.82
C PRO A 2 22.38 6.19 16.41
N GLU A 3 22.32 4.85 16.25
CA GLU A 3 22.27 4.24 14.93
C GLU A 3 21.11 4.87 14.16
N ASP A 4 21.35 5.24 12.90
CA ASP A 4 20.28 5.75 12.02
C ASP A 4 19.20 4.69 11.92
N VAL A 5 18.06 4.96 12.54
CA VAL A 5 16.91 4.03 12.52
C VAL A 5 16.30 4.06 11.13
N LEU A 6 16.14 2.87 10.53
CA LEU A 6 15.49 2.73 9.23
C LEU A 6 14.06 3.32 9.28
N LYS A 7 13.71 4.14 8.31
CA LYS A 7 12.41 4.81 8.22
C LYS A 7 11.62 4.30 7.02
N ILE A 8 10.44 3.77 7.26
CA ILE A 8 9.59 3.22 6.20
C ILE A 8 8.16 3.72 6.37
N ASP A 9 7.65 4.46 5.38
CA ASP A 9 6.25 4.86 5.33
C ASP A 9 5.43 3.91 4.47
N PHE A 10 4.25 3.49 4.97
CA PHE A 10 3.38 2.53 4.31
C PHE A 10 2.06 3.18 3.90
N TYR A 11 1.71 3.03 2.64
CA TYR A 11 0.47 3.53 2.03
C TYR A 11 -0.31 2.40 1.37
N GLY A 12 -1.62 2.38 1.52
CA GLY A 12 -2.44 1.39 0.83
C GLY A 12 -3.92 1.42 1.17
N ASP A 13 -4.59 0.38 0.75
CA ASP A 13 -6.03 0.22 0.87
C ASP A 13 -6.46 -0.54 2.14
N SER A 14 -7.61 -1.23 2.09
CA SER A 14 -8.14 -2.09 3.16
C SER A 14 -7.15 -3.15 3.64
N ILE A 15 -6.25 -3.61 2.78
CA ILE A 15 -5.22 -4.60 3.13
C ILE A 15 -4.23 -3.98 4.11
N THR A 16 -3.78 -2.76 3.84
CA THR A 16 -2.87 -2.01 4.73
C THR A 16 -3.58 -1.59 6.02
N ALA A 17 -4.88 -1.26 5.95
CA ALA A 17 -5.70 -0.98 7.13
C ALA A 17 -5.97 -2.24 8.00
N GLY A 18 -5.77 -3.44 7.46
CA GLY A 18 -6.00 -4.71 8.18
C GLY A 18 -7.46 -5.12 8.27
N GLU A 19 -8.28 -4.69 7.31
CA GLU A 19 -9.70 -5.04 7.29
C GLU A 19 -9.91 -6.54 7.17
N GLY A 20 -10.78 -7.10 8.02
CA GLY A 20 -11.20 -8.50 7.99
C GLY A 20 -10.13 -9.55 8.33
N ASN A 21 -8.91 -9.14 8.73
CA ASN A 21 -7.76 -10.02 8.88
C ASN A 21 -7.83 -10.97 10.09
N ARG A 22 -8.68 -10.70 11.09
CA ARG A 22 -8.90 -11.54 12.27
C ARG A 22 -9.92 -12.65 12.04
N SER A 23 -10.61 -12.65 10.91
CA SER A 23 -11.50 -13.73 10.50
C SER A 23 -10.75 -14.78 9.68
N ASN A 24 -11.23 -16.04 9.77
CA ASN A 24 -10.79 -17.14 8.91
C ASN A 24 -11.93 -17.61 7.98
N SER A 25 -12.92 -16.76 7.73
CA SER A 25 -14.06 -17.04 6.85
C SER A 25 -14.29 -15.88 5.90
N LYS A 26 -14.10 -16.12 4.63
CA LYS A 26 -14.36 -15.13 3.56
C LYS A 26 -15.85 -14.74 3.44
N GLU A 27 -16.73 -15.55 3.99
CA GLU A 27 -18.18 -15.32 4.00
C GLU A 27 -18.61 -14.32 5.10
N GLU A 28 -17.75 -14.05 6.07
CA GLU A 28 -18.03 -13.03 7.08
C GLU A 28 -17.96 -11.63 6.47
N ALA A 29 -18.82 -10.75 6.96
CA ALA A 29 -18.71 -9.32 6.65
C ALA A 29 -17.53 -8.69 7.39
N ILE A 30 -16.87 -7.74 6.76
CA ILE A 30 -15.84 -6.92 7.40
C ILE A 30 -16.49 -6.07 8.49
N THR A 31 -15.87 -6.06 9.67
CA THR A 31 -16.30 -5.27 10.84
C THR A 31 -15.07 -4.76 11.59
N VAL A 32 -15.26 -3.75 12.44
CA VAL A 32 -14.20 -3.28 13.35
C VAL A 32 -13.69 -4.40 14.26
N LYS A 33 -14.55 -5.36 14.64
CA LYS A 33 -14.17 -6.46 15.56
C LYS A 33 -13.22 -7.47 14.91
N ASN A 34 -13.33 -7.69 13.60
CA ASN A 34 -12.48 -8.63 12.87
C ASN A 34 -11.41 -7.95 12.02
N SER A 35 -11.11 -6.67 12.31
CA SER A 35 -10.06 -5.89 11.64
C SER A 35 -9.00 -5.45 12.64
N ASP A 36 -7.71 -5.48 12.24
CA ASP A 36 -6.59 -5.14 13.11
C ASP A 36 -5.40 -4.59 12.30
N GLY A 37 -5.24 -3.27 12.29
CA GLY A 37 -4.14 -2.58 11.60
C GLY A 37 -2.75 -2.90 12.16
N THR A 38 -2.66 -3.35 13.42
CA THR A 38 -1.37 -3.71 14.03
C THR A 38 -0.88 -5.10 13.63
N GLN A 39 -1.71 -5.88 12.93
CA GLN A 39 -1.38 -7.23 12.46
C GLN A 39 -1.46 -7.32 10.93
N THR A 40 -0.87 -6.34 10.27
CA THR A 40 -0.78 -6.27 8.81
C THR A 40 0.63 -6.60 8.31
N TYR A 41 0.74 -6.85 7.00
CA TYR A 41 2.05 -7.03 6.37
C TYR A 41 2.97 -5.84 6.63
N ALA A 42 2.44 -4.62 6.64
CA ALA A 42 3.18 -3.38 6.90
C ALA A 42 3.73 -3.38 8.34
N ALA A 43 2.87 -3.59 9.35
CA ALA A 43 3.27 -3.63 10.75
C ALA A 43 4.30 -4.74 11.04
N PHE A 44 4.10 -5.94 10.48
CA PHE A 44 5.05 -7.04 10.65
C PHE A 44 6.40 -6.78 9.94
N THR A 45 6.40 -6.12 8.78
CA THR A 45 7.62 -5.73 8.08
C THR A 45 8.39 -4.68 8.88
N ALA A 46 7.72 -3.62 9.34
CA ALA A 46 8.33 -2.60 10.19
C ALA A 46 8.94 -3.22 11.46
N GLN A 47 8.20 -4.10 12.13
CA GLN A 47 8.72 -4.80 13.31
C GLN A 47 9.94 -5.67 13.00
N ALA A 48 9.93 -6.40 11.89
CA ALA A 48 11.01 -7.30 11.51
C ALA A 48 12.31 -6.55 11.16
N LEU A 49 12.18 -5.36 10.56
CA LEU A 49 13.31 -4.49 10.18
C LEU A 49 13.72 -3.51 11.29
N GLY A 50 12.96 -3.44 12.40
CA GLY A 50 13.19 -2.46 13.45
C GLY A 50 13.01 -1.01 12.96
N SER A 51 12.15 -0.79 11.96
CA SER A 51 11.95 0.52 11.36
C SER A 51 10.94 1.37 12.12
N GLU A 52 11.12 2.68 12.05
CA GLU A 52 10.10 3.68 12.35
C GLU A 52 9.38 4.09 11.07
N GLY A 53 8.21 4.73 11.17
CA GLY A 53 7.48 5.25 10.02
C GLY A 53 5.98 5.39 10.26
N SER A 54 5.28 5.84 9.22
CA SER A 54 3.83 6.05 9.24
C SER A 54 3.08 4.95 8.48
N PHE A 55 1.80 4.79 8.83
CA PHE A 55 0.92 3.79 8.22
C PHE A 55 -0.39 4.47 7.80
N VAL A 56 -0.60 4.57 6.50
CA VAL A 56 -1.81 5.15 5.91
C VAL A 56 -2.56 4.06 5.14
N GLY A 57 -3.62 3.54 5.72
CA GLY A 57 -4.48 2.52 5.10
C GLY A 57 -5.94 2.98 5.08
N TYR A 58 -6.60 2.91 3.92
CA TYR A 58 -7.99 3.33 3.79
C TYR A 58 -8.80 2.36 2.92
N GLY A 59 -9.82 1.72 3.50
CA GLY A 59 -10.64 0.73 2.80
C GLY A 59 -11.30 1.27 1.54
N GLY A 60 -11.23 0.51 0.45
CA GLY A 60 -11.83 0.89 -0.83
C GLY A 60 -11.06 1.93 -1.66
N ILE A 61 -9.93 2.45 -1.16
CA ILE A 61 -9.20 3.50 -1.85
C ILE A 61 -8.53 3.00 -3.14
N THR A 62 -8.49 3.85 -4.13
CA THR A 62 -7.80 3.69 -5.41
C THR A 62 -6.59 4.60 -5.49
N ALA A 63 -5.71 4.39 -6.46
CA ALA A 63 -4.56 5.28 -6.67
C ALA A 63 -5.02 6.72 -6.99
N LYS A 64 -5.86 6.89 -8.00
CA LYS A 64 -6.35 8.23 -8.41
C LYS A 64 -7.75 8.21 -9.02
N VAL A 65 -8.20 7.08 -9.60
CA VAL A 65 -9.52 7.01 -10.22
C VAL A 65 -10.63 7.08 -9.16
N PRO A 66 -11.59 8.00 -9.25
CA PRO A 66 -12.74 8.00 -8.35
C PRO A 66 -13.61 6.76 -8.58
N TYR A 67 -13.78 5.92 -7.57
CA TYR A 67 -14.56 4.69 -7.72
C TYR A 67 -15.49 4.41 -6.53
N MET A 68 -14.98 3.89 -5.41
CA MET A 68 -15.83 3.43 -4.31
C MET A 68 -16.18 4.52 -3.28
N LEU A 69 -15.33 5.53 -3.13
CA LEU A 69 -15.33 6.46 -1.99
C LEU A 69 -15.73 7.90 -2.34
N GLY A 70 -16.16 8.15 -3.58
CA GLY A 70 -16.46 9.51 -4.05
C GLY A 70 -15.28 10.15 -4.80
N SER A 71 -15.51 11.33 -5.35
CA SER A 71 -14.62 11.93 -6.33
C SER A 71 -13.30 12.46 -5.77
N ASP A 72 -13.26 12.76 -4.48
CA ASP A 72 -12.11 13.40 -3.82
C ASP A 72 -11.36 12.49 -2.82
N ILE A 73 -11.82 11.25 -2.64
CA ILE A 73 -11.18 10.26 -1.76
C ILE A 73 -10.44 9.24 -2.61
N THR A 74 -9.26 9.60 -3.05
CA THR A 74 -8.28 8.72 -3.71
C THR A 74 -6.95 8.86 -3.02
N MET A 75 -6.05 7.90 -3.13
CA MET A 75 -4.73 8.00 -2.50
C MET A 75 -4.00 9.25 -2.97
N TYR A 76 -4.07 9.60 -4.25
CA TYR A 76 -3.49 10.82 -4.81
C TYR A 76 -3.88 12.10 -4.05
N ASN A 77 -5.13 12.17 -3.55
CA ASN A 77 -5.60 13.36 -2.84
C ASN A 77 -5.30 13.32 -1.34
N ILE A 78 -5.32 12.13 -0.71
CA ILE A 78 -5.35 12.03 0.76
C ILE A 78 -4.06 11.55 1.42
N TRP A 79 -3.08 11.10 0.65
CA TRP A 79 -1.90 10.40 1.19
C TRP A 79 -1.15 11.19 2.28
N HIS A 80 -1.25 12.51 2.27
CA HIS A 80 -0.60 13.40 3.24
C HIS A 80 -1.59 14.16 4.15
N TRP A 81 -2.86 13.75 4.21
CA TRP A 81 -3.82 14.34 5.15
C TRP A 81 -3.81 13.60 6.50
N TYR A 82 -4.05 14.34 7.59
CA TYR A 82 -4.28 13.68 8.89
C TYR A 82 -5.44 12.68 8.86
N SER A 83 -6.50 12.99 8.12
CA SER A 83 -7.62 12.07 7.84
C SER A 83 -8.54 12.66 6.78
N THR A 84 -9.50 11.86 6.30
CA THR A 84 -10.57 12.35 5.40
C THR A 84 -11.50 13.38 6.03
N LEU A 85 -11.53 13.48 7.36
CA LEU A 85 -12.27 14.50 8.11
C LEU A 85 -11.41 15.73 8.46
N ASN A 86 -10.11 15.55 8.55
CA ASN A 86 -9.14 16.64 8.73
C ASN A 86 -8.16 16.64 7.56
N ARG A 87 -8.45 17.46 6.57
CA ARG A 87 -7.68 17.59 5.31
C ARG A 87 -6.43 18.47 5.46
N THR A 88 -6.04 18.78 6.69
CA THR A 88 -4.75 19.43 6.93
C THR A 88 -3.63 18.44 6.63
N GLU A 89 -2.62 18.91 5.94
CA GLU A 89 -1.41 18.12 5.66
C GLU A 89 -0.66 17.82 6.97
N TYR A 90 -0.24 16.58 7.14
CA TYR A 90 0.73 16.25 8.18
C TYR A 90 2.15 16.32 7.62
N PRO A 91 3.14 16.72 8.42
CA PRO A 91 4.51 16.75 7.97
C PRO A 91 5.04 15.33 7.77
N VAL A 92 5.47 15.02 6.55
CA VAL A 92 6.21 13.79 6.25
C VAL A 92 7.68 13.99 6.56
N ASP A 93 8.39 12.92 6.88
CA ASP A 93 9.84 12.97 7.07
C ASP A 93 10.56 12.87 5.72
N PRO A 94 11.27 13.90 5.25
CA PRO A 94 12.00 13.85 3.99
C PRO A 94 13.20 12.89 3.99
N ASP A 95 13.62 12.43 5.18
CA ASP A 95 14.70 11.46 5.37
C ASP A 95 14.17 10.01 5.47
N THR A 96 12.93 9.75 5.03
CA THR A 96 12.37 8.40 4.89
C THR A 96 13.17 7.62 3.85
N ASP A 97 13.62 6.40 4.23
CA ASP A 97 14.43 5.53 3.36
C ASP A 97 13.58 4.80 2.33
N PHE A 98 12.42 4.29 2.74
CA PHE A 98 11.51 3.56 1.86
C PHE A 98 10.07 4.06 1.96
N VAL A 99 9.41 4.16 0.82
CA VAL A 99 7.97 4.39 0.71
C VAL A 99 7.33 3.15 0.10
N VAL A 100 6.61 2.38 0.91
CA VAL A 100 5.93 1.14 0.49
C VAL A 100 4.49 1.43 0.15
N ILE A 101 4.07 1.15 -1.09
CA ILE A 101 2.72 1.45 -1.57
C ILE A 101 2.05 0.16 -2.07
N ASN A 102 0.93 -0.23 -1.47
CA ASN A 102 0.15 -1.40 -1.87
C ASN A 102 -1.22 -0.97 -2.37
N LEU A 103 -1.33 -0.73 -3.67
CA LEU A 103 -2.53 -0.27 -4.38
C LEU A 103 -2.77 -1.07 -5.65
N GLY A 104 -3.96 -0.93 -6.23
CA GLY A 104 -4.35 -1.58 -7.47
C GLY A 104 -5.49 -2.58 -7.31
N THR A 105 -5.75 -3.06 -6.09
CA THR A 105 -6.85 -4.01 -5.82
C THR A 105 -8.20 -3.40 -6.19
N ASN A 106 -8.50 -2.21 -5.67
CA ASN A 106 -9.75 -1.50 -5.97
C ASN A 106 -9.78 -0.94 -7.40
N ASP A 107 -8.64 -0.43 -7.87
CA ASP A 107 -8.46 0.07 -9.25
C ASP A 107 -8.78 -1.00 -10.29
N SER A 108 -8.45 -2.26 -10.00
CA SER A 108 -8.71 -3.39 -10.89
C SER A 108 -10.20 -3.58 -11.22
N SER A 109 -11.07 -3.16 -10.31
CA SER A 109 -12.53 -3.27 -10.39
C SER A 109 -13.22 -2.00 -10.89
N ALA A 110 -12.49 -0.90 -11.08
CA ALA A 110 -13.07 0.34 -11.59
C ALA A 110 -13.57 0.16 -13.04
N PRO A 111 -14.82 0.56 -13.36
CA PRO A 111 -15.39 0.37 -14.67
C PRO A 111 -14.61 1.12 -15.76
N ASN A 112 -14.39 0.46 -16.89
CA ASN A 112 -13.68 1.03 -18.06
C ASN A 112 -12.27 1.57 -17.77
N TYR A 113 -11.67 1.20 -16.64
CA TYR A 113 -10.35 1.63 -16.25
C TYR A 113 -9.29 0.68 -16.80
N THR A 114 -8.42 1.18 -17.66
CA THR A 114 -7.39 0.37 -18.35
C THR A 114 -6.08 0.31 -17.56
N GLY A 115 -5.20 -0.61 -17.93
CA GLY A 115 -3.85 -0.67 -17.35
C GLY A 115 -3.03 0.60 -17.63
N GLU A 116 -3.18 1.18 -18.83
CA GLU A 116 -2.50 2.42 -19.20
C GLU A 116 -2.99 3.61 -18.36
N ALA A 117 -4.31 3.71 -18.13
CA ALA A 117 -4.88 4.75 -17.27
C ALA A 117 -4.39 4.60 -15.83
N PHE A 118 -4.39 3.36 -15.30
CA PHE A 118 -3.85 3.09 -13.97
C PHE A 118 -2.36 3.44 -13.88
N ALA A 119 -1.55 3.08 -14.87
CA ALA A 119 -0.12 3.39 -14.88
C ALA A 119 0.12 4.91 -14.87
N ALA A 120 -0.63 5.68 -15.67
CA ALA A 120 -0.53 7.15 -15.70
C ALA A 120 -0.92 7.78 -14.36
N ASP A 121 -2.01 7.30 -13.75
CA ASP A 121 -2.49 7.77 -12.46
C ASP A 121 -1.54 7.41 -11.31
N TYR A 122 -1.01 6.19 -11.32
CA TYR A 122 -0.04 5.75 -10.32
C TYR A 122 1.29 6.52 -10.44
N LEU A 123 1.75 6.73 -11.66
CA LEU A 123 2.94 7.55 -11.91
C LEU A 123 2.75 9.00 -11.44
N SER A 124 1.55 9.56 -11.62
CA SER A 124 1.20 10.88 -11.07
C SER A 124 1.30 10.91 -9.55
N LEU A 125 0.81 9.86 -8.85
CA LEU A 125 0.93 9.73 -7.40
C LEU A 125 2.40 9.67 -6.97
N LEU A 126 3.21 8.84 -7.61
CA LEU A 126 4.64 8.72 -7.27
C LEU A 126 5.40 10.03 -7.48
N ASN A 127 5.14 10.72 -8.59
CA ASN A 127 5.78 12.01 -8.87
C ASN A 127 5.42 13.09 -7.86
N GLU A 128 4.17 13.10 -7.38
CA GLU A 128 3.74 13.98 -6.29
C GLU A 128 4.47 13.61 -4.99
N MET A 129 4.44 12.34 -4.58
CA MET A 129 5.10 11.87 -3.36
C MET A 129 6.61 12.10 -3.38
N LYS A 130 7.27 11.94 -4.52
CA LYS A 130 8.72 12.19 -4.68
C LYS A 130 9.13 13.61 -4.29
N THR A 131 8.24 14.59 -4.42
CA THR A 131 8.56 15.97 -4.01
C THR A 131 8.71 16.13 -2.49
N TYR A 132 8.12 15.20 -1.73
CA TYR A 132 8.18 15.15 -0.27
C TYR A 132 9.19 14.10 0.24
N TYR A 133 9.45 13.06 -0.55
CA TYR A 133 10.38 11.96 -0.29
C TYR A 133 11.49 11.94 -1.34
N PRO A 134 12.38 12.97 -1.38
CA PRO A 134 13.31 13.15 -2.50
C PRO A 134 14.36 12.04 -2.63
N ASN A 135 14.67 11.35 -1.54
CA ASN A 135 15.70 10.33 -1.46
C ASN A 135 15.16 8.91 -1.23
N ALA A 136 13.85 8.75 -1.02
CA ALA A 136 13.27 7.44 -0.70
C ALA A 136 13.27 6.49 -1.91
N HIS A 137 13.48 5.20 -1.63
CA HIS A 137 13.21 4.13 -2.59
C HIS A 137 11.73 3.72 -2.50
N PHE A 138 11.00 3.80 -3.59
CA PHE A 138 9.58 3.43 -3.66
C PHE A 138 9.43 1.93 -3.91
N VAL A 139 8.78 1.21 -3.00
CA VAL A 139 8.48 -0.22 -3.15
C VAL A 139 7.00 -0.40 -3.44
N LEU A 140 6.67 -0.68 -4.70
CA LEU A 140 5.29 -0.89 -5.12
C LEU A 140 4.90 -2.34 -4.87
N CYS A 141 3.84 -2.55 -4.11
CA CYS A 141 3.34 -3.87 -3.73
C CYS A 141 1.99 -4.17 -4.39
N TYR A 142 1.74 -5.45 -4.72
CA TYR A 142 0.44 -5.91 -5.23
C TYR A 142 0.31 -7.42 -5.08
N GLY A 143 -0.92 -7.94 -5.04
CA GLY A 143 -1.20 -9.38 -5.20
C GLY A 143 -1.86 -10.07 -4.02
N MET A 144 -1.97 -9.45 -2.83
CA MET A 144 -2.49 -10.13 -1.64
C MET A 144 -3.95 -10.58 -1.76
N MET A 145 -4.78 -9.92 -2.54
CA MET A 145 -6.15 -10.36 -2.89
C MET A 145 -6.25 -10.95 -4.31
N GLY A 146 -5.14 -11.41 -4.86
CA GLY A 146 -5.02 -11.90 -6.23
C GLY A 146 -4.42 -10.87 -7.17
N THR A 147 -4.08 -11.32 -8.38
CA THR A 147 -3.47 -10.47 -9.40
C THR A 147 -4.36 -10.37 -10.63
N VAL A 148 -4.58 -9.16 -11.11
CA VAL A 148 -5.21 -8.88 -12.40
C VAL A 148 -4.13 -8.40 -13.36
N TYR A 149 -3.98 -9.06 -14.51
CA TYR A 149 -2.88 -8.83 -15.44
C TYR A 149 -2.70 -7.37 -15.84
N LYS A 150 -3.78 -6.63 -16.12
CA LYS A 150 -3.71 -5.22 -16.51
C LYS A 150 -3.04 -4.34 -15.44
N ILE A 151 -3.27 -4.62 -14.14
CA ILE A 151 -2.68 -3.89 -13.02
C ILE A 151 -1.24 -4.33 -12.79
N ASP A 152 -1.01 -5.63 -12.75
CA ASP A 152 0.31 -6.23 -12.54
C ASP A 152 1.33 -5.77 -13.60
N SER A 153 0.92 -5.78 -14.86
CA SER A 153 1.74 -5.26 -15.98
C SER A 153 1.94 -3.74 -15.90
N ALA A 154 0.91 -3.01 -15.50
CA ALA A 154 0.97 -1.55 -15.35
C ALA A 154 1.95 -1.13 -14.25
N ILE A 155 1.97 -1.81 -13.08
CA ILE A 155 2.95 -1.54 -12.01
C ILE A 155 4.38 -1.73 -12.53
N SER A 156 4.63 -2.77 -13.32
CA SER A 156 5.93 -3.00 -13.93
C SER A 156 6.34 -1.87 -14.89
N SER A 157 5.38 -1.28 -15.61
CA SER A 157 5.61 -0.11 -16.45
C SER A 157 5.87 1.14 -15.62
N VAL A 158 5.13 1.36 -14.54
CA VAL A 158 5.34 2.49 -13.61
C VAL A 158 6.76 2.48 -13.05
N VAL A 159 7.24 1.32 -12.56
CA VAL A 159 8.62 1.19 -12.06
C VAL A 159 9.66 1.55 -13.11
N ARG A 160 9.45 1.14 -14.36
CA ARG A 160 10.37 1.45 -15.45
C ARG A 160 10.37 2.93 -15.83
N ASP A 161 9.20 3.56 -15.81
CA ASP A 161 8.97 4.90 -16.36
C ASP A 161 9.07 6.01 -15.29
N PHE A 162 9.19 5.64 -14.02
CA PHE A 162 9.36 6.56 -12.90
C PHE A 162 10.78 7.14 -12.87
N ASP A 163 10.88 8.46 -12.78
CA ASP A 163 12.16 9.17 -12.63
C ASP A 163 12.59 9.22 -11.15
N GLY A 164 12.93 8.06 -10.59
CA GLY A 164 13.36 7.88 -9.21
C GLY A 164 13.68 6.42 -8.92
N GLU A 165 14.10 6.12 -7.69
CA GLU A 165 14.34 4.76 -7.24
C GLU A 165 12.99 4.06 -6.98
N ALA A 166 12.66 3.04 -7.75
CA ALA A 166 11.46 2.24 -7.55
C ALA A 166 11.66 0.76 -7.85
N SER A 167 10.94 -0.08 -7.13
CA SER A 167 10.96 -1.54 -7.32
C SER A 167 9.57 -2.14 -7.12
N TYR A 168 9.28 -3.26 -7.80
CA TYR A 168 8.03 -3.97 -7.67
C TYR A 168 8.18 -5.24 -6.83
N CYS A 169 7.48 -5.33 -5.74
CA CYS A 169 7.39 -6.50 -4.86
C CYS A 169 6.02 -7.15 -4.95
N ARG A 170 5.90 -8.27 -5.68
CA ARG A 170 4.66 -9.05 -5.71
C ARG A 170 4.50 -9.81 -4.41
N LEU A 171 3.38 -9.58 -3.71
CA LEU A 171 3.05 -10.22 -2.44
C LEU A 171 2.20 -11.50 -2.66
N PRO A 172 2.36 -12.51 -1.79
CA PRO A 172 1.58 -13.75 -1.90
C PRO A 172 0.11 -13.53 -1.65
N THR A 173 -0.73 -14.22 -2.42
CA THR A 173 -2.19 -14.14 -2.32
C THR A 173 -2.71 -14.92 -1.10
N ASN A 174 -3.60 -14.29 -0.34
CA ASN A 174 -4.42 -14.92 0.68
C ASN A 174 -5.79 -14.24 0.72
N THR A 175 -6.86 -14.99 0.55
CA THR A 175 -8.25 -14.49 0.48
C THR A 175 -9.18 -15.23 1.43
N SER A 176 -8.65 -15.65 2.59
CA SER A 176 -9.36 -16.51 3.54
C SER A 176 -10.02 -15.76 4.69
N GLY A 177 -9.72 -14.47 4.87
CA GLY A 177 -10.33 -13.61 5.89
C GLY A 177 -11.66 -13.01 5.45
N ALA A 178 -12.30 -12.22 6.30
CA ALA A 178 -13.61 -11.63 6.03
C ALA A 178 -13.63 -10.84 4.72
N GLY A 179 -14.71 -10.97 3.95
CA GLY A 179 -14.86 -10.31 2.66
C GLY A 179 -13.73 -10.63 1.67
N SER A 180 -13.15 -11.82 1.76
CA SER A 180 -12.02 -12.28 0.96
C SER A 180 -10.73 -11.46 1.17
N HIS A 181 -10.58 -10.79 2.30
CA HIS A 181 -9.33 -10.12 2.69
C HIS A 181 -8.28 -11.12 3.20
N PRO A 182 -6.99 -10.73 3.25
CA PRO A 182 -5.97 -11.58 3.83
C PRO A 182 -6.18 -11.80 5.32
N THR A 183 -5.94 -13.04 5.78
CA THR A 183 -5.88 -13.34 7.23
C THR A 183 -4.58 -12.80 7.83
N ILE A 184 -4.48 -12.76 9.17
CA ILE A 184 -3.23 -12.44 9.88
C ILE A 184 -2.08 -13.32 9.40
N GLU A 185 -2.33 -14.62 9.13
CA GLU A 185 -1.32 -15.53 8.59
C GLU A 185 -0.91 -15.13 7.17
N GLY A 186 -1.86 -14.73 6.32
CA GLY A 186 -1.58 -14.17 5.00
C GLY A 186 -0.72 -12.90 5.08
N HIS A 187 -1.00 -12.04 6.03
CA HIS A 187 -0.19 -10.84 6.30
C HIS A 187 1.24 -11.19 6.77
N ARG A 188 1.42 -12.20 7.62
CA ARG A 188 2.76 -12.67 8.04
C ARG A 188 3.55 -13.23 6.86
N ALA A 189 2.89 -13.99 5.99
CA ALA A 189 3.54 -14.51 4.78
C ALA A 189 3.98 -13.39 3.83
N ALA A 190 3.13 -12.37 3.64
CA ALA A 190 3.45 -11.19 2.83
C ALA A 190 4.59 -10.36 3.45
N ALA A 191 4.57 -10.16 4.77
CA ALA A 191 5.63 -9.45 5.48
C ALA A 191 6.99 -10.13 5.31
N LYS A 192 7.06 -11.46 5.40
CA LYS A 192 8.29 -12.21 5.17
C LYS A 192 8.89 -11.94 3.79
N VAL A 193 8.04 -11.90 2.75
CA VAL A 193 8.47 -11.60 1.38
C VAL A 193 8.96 -10.17 1.28
N LEU A 194 8.19 -9.21 1.81
CA LEU A 194 8.53 -7.78 1.74
C LEU A 194 9.79 -7.45 2.54
N THR A 195 9.95 -8.00 3.75
CA THR A 195 11.16 -7.82 4.56
C THR A 195 12.41 -8.27 3.78
N GLN A 196 12.40 -9.50 3.25
CA GLN A 196 13.51 -10.02 2.44
C GLN A 196 13.73 -9.22 1.15
N PHE A 197 12.69 -8.60 0.62
CA PHE A 197 12.80 -7.74 -0.56
C PHE A 197 13.51 -6.44 -0.20
N ILE A 198 13.12 -5.77 0.89
CA ILE A 198 13.73 -4.52 1.35
C ILE A 198 15.19 -4.76 1.77
N GLU A 199 15.49 -5.84 2.52
CA GLU A 199 16.86 -6.20 2.91
C GLU A 199 17.83 -6.34 1.72
N ARG A 200 17.34 -6.68 0.52
CA ARG A 200 18.17 -6.74 -0.70
C ARG A 200 18.38 -5.39 -1.37
N LEU A 201 17.60 -4.39 -1.01
CA LEU A 201 17.72 -3.02 -1.53
C LEU A 201 18.61 -2.13 -0.65
N MET A 202 18.78 -2.50 0.61
CA MET A 202 19.72 -1.89 1.56
C MET A 202 21.17 -2.22 1.23
#